data_3bb5f20645df6992526e741248d199d5
#
_entry.id   3bb5f20645df6992526e741248d199d5
#
_cell.length_a   1.000
_cell.length_b   1.000
_cell.length_c   1.000
_cell.angle_alpha   90.00
_cell.angle_beta   90.00
_cell.angle_gamma   90.00
#
_symmetry.space_group_name_H-M   'P 1'
#
loop_
_entity.id
_entity.type
_entity.pdbx_description
1 polymer ?
#
loop_
_entity_poly.entity_id
_entity_poly.type
_entity_poly.pdbx_seq_one_letter_code
_entity_poly.pdbx_strand_id
1 'polypeptide(L)'
;MKALIFNSGTGSRMGTLTANKPKCLLPLPGGETILSRQLRLLSQHGIREAVITTGAYTGLIRQQAKCDRMEITLVENPRYAHTNYIYSMFLAEPTIAGNDLLMLHGDLVFEEQVLTRLLAASGNRCCVDLSAHLPKKDFKGRLRDGCLQEVSVHLFGQDCFALQPLYKLDAAAVHAWCREVSAWIRRGQVQVYAEEALNRIPEQLHIQPLACDGLLLSEVDTPEDYQAVWEVLNPCRN
;
A
#
# COMPACT_ATOMS: atom_id res chain seq x y z
N MET A 1 0.73 -15.83 -6.14
CA MET A 1 0.45 -14.47 -5.60
C MET A 1 1.77 -13.74 -5.46
N LYS A 2 1.84 -12.50 -5.93
CA LYS A 2 3.00 -11.59 -5.78
C LYS A 2 2.64 -10.45 -4.83
N ALA A 3 3.65 -9.75 -4.28
CA ALA A 3 3.45 -8.48 -3.62
C ALA A 3 3.78 -7.31 -4.57
N LEU A 4 2.98 -6.23 -4.54
CA LEU A 4 3.30 -4.96 -5.18
C LEU A 4 3.39 -3.89 -4.12
N ILE A 5 4.57 -3.27 -3.96
CA ILE A 5 4.87 -2.28 -2.92
C ILE A 5 5.20 -0.94 -3.57
N PHE A 6 4.43 0.10 -3.26
CA PHE A 6 4.63 1.44 -3.82
C PHE A 6 5.61 2.27 -3.01
N ASN A 7 6.81 2.51 -3.56
CA ASN A 7 7.89 3.27 -2.92
C ASN A 7 8.46 4.39 -3.81
N SER A 8 7.67 4.92 -4.73
CA SER A 8 8.14 5.97 -5.66
C SER A 8 8.10 7.38 -5.05
N GLY A 9 7.47 7.57 -3.89
CA GLY A 9 7.31 8.86 -3.24
C GLY A 9 8.58 9.42 -2.62
N THR A 10 8.65 10.74 -2.48
CA THR A 10 9.78 11.46 -1.86
C THR A 10 9.68 11.60 -0.34
N GLY A 11 8.49 11.41 0.24
CA GLY A 11 8.26 11.47 1.69
C GLY A 11 8.40 12.88 2.30
N SER A 12 8.16 13.94 1.53
CA SER A 12 8.43 15.34 1.91
C SER A 12 7.77 15.82 3.23
N ARG A 13 6.65 15.20 3.63
CA ARG A 13 5.93 15.52 4.88
C ARG A 13 6.69 15.10 6.16
N MET A 14 7.66 14.22 6.05
CA MET A 14 8.45 13.70 7.19
C MET A 14 9.61 14.63 7.61
N GLY A 15 9.81 15.75 6.93
CA GLY A 15 10.87 16.72 7.26
C GLY A 15 12.27 16.11 7.27
N THR A 16 13.01 16.31 8.36
CA THR A 16 14.39 15.84 8.50
C THR A 16 14.54 14.33 8.52
N LEU A 17 13.49 13.58 8.90
CA LEU A 17 13.51 12.11 8.96
C LEU A 17 13.75 11.46 7.59
N THR A 18 13.29 12.13 6.52
CA THR A 18 13.41 11.65 5.13
C THR A 18 14.27 12.56 4.25
N ALA A 19 15.09 13.45 4.83
CA ALA A 19 15.93 14.36 4.07
C ALA A 19 16.86 13.64 3.08
N ASN A 20 17.35 12.44 3.44
CA ASN A 20 18.33 11.68 2.66
C ASN A 20 17.91 10.22 2.38
N LYS A 21 16.67 9.85 2.66
CA LYS A 21 16.17 8.48 2.48
C LYS A 21 14.64 8.46 2.30
N PRO A 22 14.08 7.43 1.62
CA PRO A 22 12.64 7.29 1.51
C PRO A 22 12.01 6.83 2.84
N LYS A 23 10.71 7.06 3.03
CA LYS A 23 9.96 6.63 4.20
C LYS A 23 10.13 5.14 4.52
N CYS A 24 10.08 4.29 3.50
CA CYS A 24 10.19 2.84 3.66
C CYS A 24 11.51 2.39 4.31
N LEU A 25 12.53 3.25 4.34
CA LEU A 25 13.82 2.99 5.00
C LEU A 25 13.94 3.68 6.38
N LEU A 26 12.85 4.18 6.94
CA LEU A 26 12.82 4.62 8.33
C LEU A 26 13.01 3.42 9.26
N PRO A 27 13.88 3.54 10.27
CA PRO A 27 14.12 2.46 11.21
C PRO A 27 12.92 2.25 12.14
N LEU A 28 12.66 1.01 12.48
CA LEU A 28 11.68 0.58 13.47
C LEU A 28 12.38 -0.05 14.69
N PRO A 29 11.69 -0.24 15.83
CA PRO A 29 12.23 -1.00 16.93
C PRO A 29 12.75 -2.37 16.48
N GLY A 30 13.87 -2.83 17.06
CA GLY A 30 14.50 -4.10 16.69
C GLY A 30 15.46 -4.04 15.49
N GLY A 31 15.68 -2.83 14.91
CA GLY A 31 16.69 -2.63 13.84
C GLY A 31 16.18 -2.90 12.42
N GLU A 32 14.91 -3.22 12.24
CA GLU A 32 14.27 -3.30 10.93
C GLU A 32 13.97 -1.91 10.36
N THR A 33 13.81 -1.82 9.05
CA THR A 33 13.15 -0.70 8.39
C THR A 33 11.69 -1.07 8.07
N ILE A 34 10.85 -0.09 7.70
CA ILE A 34 9.49 -0.39 7.25
C ILE A 34 9.52 -1.41 6.12
N LEU A 35 10.37 -1.20 5.10
CA LEU A 35 10.49 -2.10 3.97
C LEU A 35 10.98 -3.50 4.37
N SER A 36 12.03 -3.61 5.19
CA SER A 36 12.54 -4.92 5.60
C SER A 36 11.50 -5.69 6.42
N ARG A 37 10.72 -5.01 7.26
CA ARG A 37 9.59 -5.59 7.99
C ARG A 37 8.50 -6.09 7.04
N GLN A 38 8.09 -5.29 6.06
CA GLN A 38 7.12 -5.71 5.05
C GLN A 38 7.59 -6.97 4.33
N LEU A 39 8.82 -6.98 3.81
CA LEU A 39 9.39 -8.12 3.08
C LEU A 39 9.48 -9.37 3.97
N ARG A 40 9.90 -9.23 5.22
CA ARG A 40 9.96 -10.36 6.17
C ARG A 40 8.57 -10.95 6.41
N LEU A 41 7.58 -10.12 6.74
CA LEU A 41 6.22 -10.60 7.00
C LEU A 41 5.61 -11.28 5.76
N LEU A 42 5.74 -10.67 4.58
CA LEU A 42 5.29 -11.26 3.33
C LEU A 42 5.96 -12.62 3.06
N SER A 43 7.29 -12.71 3.25
CA SER A 43 8.05 -13.94 3.06
C SER A 43 7.64 -15.05 4.04
N GLN A 44 7.41 -14.71 5.30
CA GLN A 44 6.94 -15.64 6.34
C GLN A 44 5.57 -16.24 5.98
N HIS A 45 4.71 -15.48 5.30
CA HIS A 45 3.40 -15.91 4.82
C HIS A 45 3.43 -16.53 3.41
N GLY A 46 4.58 -16.94 2.92
CA GLY A 46 4.70 -17.69 1.69
C GLY A 46 4.71 -16.87 0.40
N ILE A 47 4.75 -15.55 0.46
CA ILE A 47 4.97 -14.71 -0.72
C ILE A 47 6.43 -14.84 -1.13
N ARG A 48 6.67 -15.21 -2.40
CA ARG A 48 8.01 -15.47 -2.93
C ARG A 48 8.49 -14.47 -3.96
N GLU A 49 7.61 -13.59 -4.42
CA GLU A 49 7.91 -12.56 -5.41
C GLU A 49 7.37 -11.21 -4.94
N ALA A 50 8.22 -10.19 -4.97
CA ALA A 50 7.82 -8.81 -4.70
C ALA A 50 8.25 -7.89 -5.84
N VAL A 51 7.33 -7.05 -6.28
CA VAL A 51 7.58 -5.93 -7.19
C VAL A 51 7.56 -4.66 -6.36
N ILE A 52 8.65 -3.91 -6.36
CA ILE A 52 8.76 -2.65 -5.60
C ILE A 52 8.89 -1.52 -6.60
N THR A 53 7.93 -0.62 -6.63
CA THR A 53 8.08 0.60 -7.44
C THR A 53 9.00 1.59 -6.74
N THR A 54 9.84 2.28 -7.49
CA THR A 54 10.85 3.18 -6.95
C THR A 54 10.84 4.52 -7.68
N GLY A 55 11.49 5.54 -7.09
CA GLY A 55 11.62 6.88 -7.67
C GLY A 55 12.95 7.52 -7.30
N ALA A 56 12.93 8.64 -6.58
CA ALA A 56 14.13 9.41 -6.21
C ALA A 56 15.25 8.58 -5.54
N TYR A 57 14.88 7.52 -4.82
CA TYR A 57 15.79 6.75 -3.98
C TYR A 57 16.01 5.31 -4.47
N THR A 58 15.87 5.05 -5.77
CA THR A 58 16.03 3.71 -6.37
C THR A 58 17.33 3.03 -5.91
N GLY A 59 18.45 3.75 -5.87
CA GLY A 59 19.75 3.20 -5.43
C GLY A 59 19.74 2.71 -3.98
N LEU A 60 19.17 3.48 -3.06
CA LEU A 60 19.07 3.11 -1.65
C LEU A 60 18.11 1.91 -1.45
N ILE A 61 16.97 1.95 -2.11
CA ILE A 61 16.00 0.84 -2.03
C ILE A 61 16.65 -0.45 -2.58
N ARG A 62 17.38 -0.38 -3.70
CA ARG A 62 18.10 -1.54 -4.28
C ARG A 62 19.10 -2.17 -3.30
N GLN A 63 19.78 -1.37 -2.50
CA GLN A 63 20.74 -1.85 -1.51
C GLN A 63 20.06 -2.54 -0.32
N GLN A 64 18.88 -2.05 0.07
CA GLN A 64 18.17 -2.46 1.30
C GLN A 64 17.06 -3.48 1.05
N ALA A 65 16.50 -3.54 -0.17
CA ALA A 65 15.46 -4.49 -0.54
C ALA A 65 16.05 -5.89 -0.73
N LYS A 66 16.29 -6.58 0.39
CA LYS A 66 16.87 -7.93 0.43
C LYS A 66 16.00 -8.84 1.29
N CYS A 67 15.72 -10.02 0.77
CA CYS A 67 15.05 -11.10 1.49
C CYS A 67 15.45 -12.43 0.85
N ASP A 68 16.16 -13.29 1.57
CA ASP A 68 16.77 -14.52 1.03
C ASP A 68 15.77 -15.51 0.40
N ARG A 69 14.50 -15.40 0.79
CA ARG A 69 13.43 -16.31 0.33
C ARG A 69 12.47 -15.65 -0.67
N MET A 70 12.83 -14.48 -1.20
CA MET A 70 11.94 -13.69 -2.06
C MET A 70 12.73 -13.12 -3.24
N GLU A 71 12.22 -13.33 -4.44
CA GLU A 71 12.68 -12.63 -5.63
C GLU A 71 12.11 -11.21 -5.63
N ILE A 72 12.98 -10.21 -5.78
CA ILE A 72 12.60 -8.81 -5.72
C ILE A 72 12.91 -8.14 -7.06
N THR A 73 11.86 -7.65 -7.72
CA THR A 73 11.95 -6.84 -8.93
C THR A 73 11.71 -5.38 -8.61
N LEU A 74 12.62 -4.49 -9.03
CA LEU A 74 12.45 -3.05 -8.91
C LEU A 74 11.92 -2.48 -10.23
N VAL A 75 10.84 -1.70 -10.14
CA VAL A 75 10.25 -0.95 -11.25
C VAL A 75 10.43 0.53 -10.98
N GLU A 76 11.34 1.16 -11.70
CA GLU A 76 11.63 2.57 -11.51
C GLU A 76 10.60 3.45 -12.26
N ASN A 77 10.05 4.43 -11.54
CA ASN A 77 9.27 5.50 -12.13
C ASN A 77 10.18 6.71 -12.38
N PRO A 78 10.64 6.95 -13.60
CA PRO A 78 11.53 8.07 -13.92
C PRO A 78 10.81 9.43 -13.84
N ARG A 79 9.48 9.43 -13.78
CA ARG A 79 8.65 10.62 -13.70
C ARG A 79 8.07 10.87 -12.31
N TYR A 80 8.63 10.25 -11.26
CA TYR A 80 8.12 10.29 -9.88
C TYR A 80 7.84 11.72 -9.37
N ALA A 81 8.63 12.71 -9.80
CA ALA A 81 8.45 14.11 -9.39
C ALA A 81 7.21 14.80 -10.00
N HIS A 82 6.64 14.23 -11.05
CA HIS A 82 5.54 14.81 -11.83
C HIS A 82 4.34 13.89 -11.97
N THR A 83 4.34 12.75 -11.27
CA THR A 83 3.27 11.77 -11.32
C THR A 83 2.94 11.27 -9.91
N ASN A 84 1.71 10.79 -9.74
CA ASN A 84 1.36 10.03 -8.55
C ASN A 84 1.57 8.53 -8.81
N TYR A 85 1.37 7.68 -7.81
CA TYR A 85 1.66 6.25 -7.90
C TYR A 85 0.77 5.46 -8.88
N ILE A 86 -0.32 6.04 -9.40
CA ILE A 86 -1.05 5.48 -10.53
C ILE A 86 -0.10 5.23 -11.72
N TYR A 87 0.86 6.13 -11.97
CA TYR A 87 1.87 5.94 -13.00
C TYR A 87 2.87 4.83 -12.66
N SER A 88 3.21 4.68 -11.39
CA SER A 88 4.05 3.56 -10.92
C SER A 88 3.34 2.21 -11.08
N MET A 89 2.02 2.16 -10.82
CA MET A 89 1.21 0.98 -11.09
C MET A 89 1.18 0.63 -12.59
N PHE A 90 0.99 1.63 -13.45
CA PHE A 90 1.07 1.46 -14.90
C PHE A 90 2.40 0.83 -15.34
N LEU A 91 3.52 1.34 -14.82
CA LEU A 91 4.86 0.80 -15.16
C LEU A 91 5.07 -0.62 -14.63
N ALA A 92 4.45 -0.98 -13.51
CA ALA A 92 4.56 -2.31 -12.91
C ALA A 92 3.69 -3.36 -13.62
N GLU A 93 2.68 -2.96 -14.41
CA GLU A 93 1.72 -3.86 -15.06
C GLU A 93 2.38 -5.07 -15.74
N PRO A 94 3.44 -4.94 -16.57
CA PRO A 94 4.04 -6.10 -17.23
C PRO A 94 4.61 -7.15 -16.28
N THR A 95 5.00 -6.74 -15.06
CA THR A 95 5.61 -7.62 -14.06
C THR A 95 4.57 -8.32 -13.17
N ILE A 96 3.39 -7.71 -13.02
CA ILE A 96 2.33 -8.22 -12.14
C ILE A 96 1.19 -8.91 -12.91
N ALA A 97 1.10 -8.70 -14.22
CA ALA A 97 0.02 -9.25 -15.05
C ALA A 97 -0.14 -10.77 -14.86
N GLY A 98 -1.41 -11.23 -14.80
CA GLY A 98 -1.76 -12.63 -14.67
C GLY A 98 -1.54 -13.25 -13.29
N ASN A 99 -1.17 -12.45 -12.28
CA ASN A 99 -0.95 -12.92 -10.92
C ASN A 99 -1.98 -12.34 -9.95
N ASP A 100 -2.34 -13.13 -8.93
CA ASP A 100 -2.96 -12.59 -7.74
C ASP A 100 -1.97 -11.68 -7.02
N LEU A 101 -2.44 -10.59 -6.41
CA LEU A 101 -1.61 -9.60 -5.74
C LEU A 101 -2.00 -9.38 -4.28
N LEU A 102 -0.95 -9.17 -3.46
CA LEU A 102 -1.01 -8.29 -2.30
C LEU A 102 -0.44 -6.93 -2.72
N MET A 103 -1.26 -5.90 -2.72
CA MET A 103 -0.87 -4.55 -3.10
C MET A 103 -0.87 -3.66 -1.85
N LEU A 104 0.23 -2.96 -1.60
CA LEU A 104 0.39 -2.14 -0.41
C LEU A 104 1.28 -0.91 -0.63
N HIS A 105 1.05 0.12 0.18
CA HIS A 105 1.93 1.28 0.24
C HIS A 105 3.22 0.97 1.01
N GLY A 106 4.32 1.56 0.58
CA GLY A 106 5.65 1.30 1.13
C GLY A 106 5.92 1.95 2.49
N ASP A 107 5.05 2.83 2.95
CA ASP A 107 5.07 3.45 4.28
C ASP A 107 4.06 2.83 5.26
N LEU A 108 3.39 1.75 4.85
CA LEU A 108 2.43 1.05 5.69
C LEU A 108 3.15 0.12 6.68
N VAL A 109 2.85 0.28 7.97
CA VAL A 109 3.30 -0.59 9.04
C VAL A 109 2.12 -1.36 9.60
N PHE A 110 2.28 -2.68 9.72
CA PHE A 110 1.20 -3.56 10.20
C PHE A 110 1.71 -4.72 11.05
N GLU A 111 0.81 -5.27 11.85
CA GLU A 111 1.04 -6.51 12.59
C GLU A 111 0.89 -7.74 11.69
N GLU A 112 1.60 -8.79 12.03
CA GLU A 112 1.54 -10.08 11.34
C GLU A 112 0.10 -10.62 11.23
N GLN A 113 -0.71 -10.39 12.25
CA GLN A 113 -2.09 -10.86 12.32
C GLN A 113 -2.99 -10.24 11.22
N VAL A 114 -2.71 -9.01 10.78
CA VAL A 114 -3.39 -8.37 9.64
C VAL A 114 -3.19 -9.21 8.37
N LEU A 115 -1.95 -9.60 8.10
CA LEU A 115 -1.62 -10.40 6.92
C LEU A 115 -2.20 -11.81 7.00
N THR A 116 -2.16 -12.42 8.17
CA THR A 116 -2.79 -13.73 8.44
C THR A 116 -4.30 -13.70 8.11
N ARG A 117 -5.02 -12.69 8.63
CA ARG A 117 -6.45 -12.52 8.34
C ARG A 117 -6.72 -12.26 6.86
N LEU A 118 -5.92 -11.39 6.24
CA LEU A 118 -6.09 -11.01 4.84
C LEU A 118 -5.89 -12.19 3.90
N LEU A 119 -4.88 -13.01 4.13
CA LEU A 119 -4.60 -14.19 3.32
C LEU A 119 -5.64 -15.29 3.50
N ALA A 120 -6.17 -15.48 4.70
CA ALA A 120 -7.21 -16.44 4.99
C ALA A 120 -8.59 -16.06 4.43
N ALA A 121 -8.86 -14.77 4.22
CA ALA A 121 -10.13 -14.30 3.68
C ALA A 121 -10.29 -14.69 2.21
N SER A 122 -11.49 -15.12 1.80
CA SER A 122 -11.81 -15.43 0.40
C SER A 122 -12.08 -14.17 -0.43
N GLY A 123 -11.83 -14.22 -1.74
CA GLY A 123 -12.10 -13.14 -2.68
C GLY A 123 -11.19 -11.93 -2.53
N ASN A 124 -11.55 -10.84 -3.22
CA ASN A 124 -10.82 -9.58 -3.18
C ASN A 124 -11.13 -8.81 -1.90
N ARG A 125 -10.11 -8.30 -1.23
CA ARG A 125 -10.21 -7.64 0.08
C ARG A 125 -9.41 -6.35 0.12
N CYS A 126 -9.90 -5.37 0.90
CA CYS A 126 -9.14 -4.22 1.37
C CYS A 126 -9.20 -4.17 2.90
N CYS A 127 -8.09 -3.81 3.52
CA CYS A 127 -8.04 -3.64 4.97
C CYS A 127 -8.69 -2.30 5.38
N VAL A 128 -9.52 -2.33 6.41
CA VAL A 128 -10.24 -1.17 6.90
C VAL A 128 -10.21 -1.11 8.43
N ASP A 129 -10.36 0.09 8.98
CA ASP A 129 -10.67 0.30 10.39
C ASP A 129 -12.07 0.94 10.48
N LEU A 130 -13.01 0.18 11.05
CA LEU A 130 -14.40 0.60 11.21
C LEU A 130 -14.61 1.39 12.52
N SER A 131 -13.66 1.31 13.45
CA SER A 131 -13.73 1.95 14.77
C SER A 131 -13.04 3.31 14.81
N ALA A 132 -12.11 3.57 13.87
CA ALA A 132 -11.33 4.79 13.84
C ALA A 132 -12.16 6.01 13.45
N HIS A 133 -11.79 7.15 14.01
CA HIS A 133 -12.23 8.43 13.45
C HIS A 133 -11.71 8.58 12.03
N LEU A 134 -12.57 9.11 11.13
CA LEU A 134 -12.17 9.30 9.73
C LEU A 134 -10.93 10.21 9.64
N PRO A 135 -9.85 9.74 9.06
CA PRO A 135 -8.61 10.50 8.95
C PRO A 135 -8.83 11.71 8.01
N LYS A 136 -8.18 12.84 8.30
CA LYS A 136 -8.33 14.04 7.48
C LYS A 136 -7.67 13.91 6.11
N LYS A 137 -6.56 13.18 6.00
CA LYS A 137 -5.69 13.15 4.82
C LYS A 137 -5.59 11.79 4.14
N ASP A 138 -5.88 10.69 4.86
CA ASP A 138 -5.74 9.34 4.35
C ASP A 138 -7.01 8.85 3.66
N PHE A 139 -6.94 7.69 3.04
CA PHE A 139 -8.07 7.12 2.32
C PHE A 139 -9.24 6.80 3.23
N LYS A 140 -10.42 7.09 2.73
CA LYS A 140 -11.70 6.61 3.24
C LYS A 140 -12.40 5.83 2.15
N GLY A 141 -13.15 4.83 2.56
CA GLY A 141 -13.98 4.03 1.67
C GLY A 141 -15.46 4.19 1.98
N ARG A 142 -16.28 3.89 0.99
CA ARG A 142 -17.73 3.76 1.09
C ARG A 142 -18.13 2.43 0.48
N LEU A 143 -19.08 1.75 1.13
CA LEU A 143 -19.63 0.49 0.62
C LEU A 143 -20.97 0.69 -0.08
N ARG A 144 -21.20 -0.21 -1.03
CA ARG A 144 -22.53 -0.48 -1.60
C ARG A 144 -22.68 -2.00 -1.71
N ASP A 145 -23.77 -2.52 -1.19
CA ASP A 145 -24.06 -3.97 -1.21
C ASP A 145 -22.90 -4.84 -0.67
N GLY A 146 -22.23 -4.36 0.38
CA GLY A 146 -21.11 -5.05 1.03
C GLY A 146 -19.78 -5.00 0.27
N CYS A 147 -19.71 -4.33 -0.88
CA CYS A 147 -18.50 -4.15 -1.67
C CYS A 147 -18.05 -2.68 -1.68
N LEU A 148 -16.75 -2.48 -1.82
CA LEU A 148 -16.12 -1.17 -1.94
C LEU A 148 -16.61 -0.49 -3.22
N GLN A 149 -17.28 0.65 -3.06
CA GLN A 149 -17.85 1.43 -4.15
C GLN A 149 -16.98 2.63 -4.52
N GLU A 150 -16.42 3.28 -3.52
CA GLU A 150 -15.65 4.51 -3.70
C GLU A 150 -14.53 4.60 -2.67
N VAL A 151 -13.37 5.07 -3.10
CA VAL A 151 -12.21 5.39 -2.26
C VAL A 151 -11.74 6.80 -2.56
N SER A 152 -11.62 7.64 -1.54
CA SER A 152 -11.06 8.98 -1.70
C SER A 152 -10.56 9.53 -0.37
N VAL A 153 -9.59 10.41 -0.43
CA VAL A 153 -9.14 11.22 0.72
C VAL A 153 -10.17 12.32 1.08
N HIS A 154 -11.16 12.57 0.21
CA HIS A 154 -12.17 13.62 0.37
C HIS A 154 -13.54 13.10 0.84
N LEU A 155 -13.68 11.79 1.06
CA LEU A 155 -14.91 11.21 1.59
C LEU A 155 -15.04 11.53 3.08
N PHE A 156 -16.25 11.97 3.46
CA PHE A 156 -16.66 12.14 4.85
C PHE A 156 -18.16 11.85 4.96
N GLY A 157 -18.58 11.26 6.07
CA GLY A 157 -19.97 10.92 6.34
C GLY A 157 -20.09 9.70 7.23
N GLN A 158 -21.31 9.40 7.68
CA GLN A 158 -21.58 8.26 8.58
C GLN A 158 -21.47 6.90 7.88
N ASP A 159 -21.52 6.89 6.55
CA ASP A 159 -21.39 5.73 5.70
C ASP A 159 -19.94 5.45 5.23
N CYS A 160 -19.00 6.28 5.72
CA CYS A 160 -17.58 6.16 5.39
C CYS A 160 -16.79 5.50 6.51
N PHE A 161 -15.69 4.86 6.15
CA PHE A 161 -14.74 4.24 7.08
C PHE A 161 -13.29 4.54 6.66
N ALA A 162 -12.35 4.41 7.60
CA ALA A 162 -10.94 4.53 7.31
C ALA A 162 -10.46 3.31 6.51
N LEU A 163 -9.85 3.56 5.36
CA LEU A 163 -9.31 2.51 4.49
C LEU A 163 -7.79 2.57 4.52
N GLN A 164 -7.18 1.41 4.74
CA GLN A 164 -5.73 1.26 4.69
C GLN A 164 -5.33 0.68 3.33
N PRO A 165 -4.29 1.23 2.66
CA PRO A 165 -3.90 0.80 1.33
C PRO A 165 -3.15 -0.54 1.36
N LEU A 166 -3.86 -1.58 1.78
CA LEU A 166 -3.46 -2.98 1.76
C LEU A 166 -4.60 -3.80 1.18
N TYR A 167 -4.37 -4.32 -0.03
CA TYR A 167 -5.36 -5.05 -0.81
C TYR A 167 -4.88 -6.46 -1.13
N LYS A 168 -5.81 -7.42 -1.12
CA LYS A 168 -5.64 -8.74 -1.70
C LYS A 168 -6.56 -8.83 -2.91
N LEU A 169 -6.00 -9.11 -4.08
CA LEU A 169 -6.69 -9.10 -5.36
C LEU A 169 -6.38 -10.37 -6.15
N ASP A 170 -7.38 -10.95 -6.77
CA ASP A 170 -7.18 -12.00 -7.77
C ASP A 170 -6.68 -11.42 -9.10
N ALA A 171 -6.18 -12.29 -9.97
CA ALA A 171 -5.61 -11.90 -11.25
C ALA A 171 -6.60 -11.18 -12.17
N ALA A 172 -7.90 -11.48 -12.06
CA ALA A 172 -8.94 -10.83 -12.85
C ALA A 172 -9.16 -9.37 -12.42
N ALA A 173 -9.25 -9.13 -11.11
CA ALA A 173 -9.33 -7.78 -10.54
C ALA A 173 -8.08 -6.96 -10.83
N VAL A 174 -6.89 -7.56 -10.71
CA VAL A 174 -5.63 -6.91 -11.10
C VAL A 174 -5.65 -6.48 -12.56
N HIS A 175 -6.06 -7.37 -13.46
CA HIS A 175 -6.15 -7.07 -14.89
C HIS A 175 -7.16 -5.94 -15.16
N ALA A 176 -8.34 -5.98 -14.55
CA ALA A 176 -9.36 -4.96 -14.72
C ALA A 176 -8.86 -3.57 -14.25
N TRP A 177 -8.22 -3.53 -13.08
CA TRP A 177 -7.69 -2.27 -12.53
C TRP A 177 -6.53 -1.72 -13.36
N CYS A 178 -5.57 -2.55 -13.77
CA CYS A 178 -4.45 -2.14 -14.64
C CYS A 178 -4.96 -1.61 -15.99
N ARG A 179 -5.98 -2.23 -16.57
CA ARG A 179 -6.60 -1.76 -17.82
C ARG A 179 -7.21 -0.35 -17.66
N GLU A 180 -7.91 -0.10 -16.55
CA GLU A 180 -8.47 1.24 -16.30
C GLU A 180 -7.37 2.25 -15.99
N VAL A 181 -6.35 1.88 -15.18
CA VAL A 181 -5.14 2.69 -14.96
C VAL A 181 -4.51 3.09 -16.30
N SER A 182 -4.32 2.14 -17.21
CA SER A 182 -3.77 2.39 -18.55
C SER A 182 -4.65 3.35 -19.37
N ALA A 183 -5.97 3.30 -19.21
CA ALA A 183 -6.88 4.25 -19.85
C ALA A 183 -6.72 5.68 -19.29
N TRP A 184 -6.53 5.81 -17.95
CA TRP A 184 -6.26 7.12 -17.33
C TRP A 184 -4.92 7.72 -17.79
N ILE A 185 -3.87 6.90 -17.83
CA ILE A 185 -2.54 7.34 -18.28
C ILE A 185 -2.59 7.83 -19.73
N ARG A 186 -3.29 7.14 -20.63
CA ARG A 186 -3.47 7.59 -22.03
C ARG A 186 -4.21 8.92 -22.17
N ARG A 187 -5.04 9.29 -21.17
CA ARG A 187 -5.73 10.60 -21.10
C ARG A 187 -4.88 11.67 -20.43
N GLY A 188 -3.62 11.36 -20.06
CA GLY A 188 -2.73 12.29 -19.35
C GLY A 188 -3.02 12.44 -17.84
N GLN A 189 -3.89 11.61 -17.26
CA GLN A 189 -4.26 11.64 -15.85
C GLN A 189 -3.20 10.90 -15.02
N VAL A 190 -2.06 11.53 -14.78
CA VAL A 190 -0.88 10.92 -14.15
C VAL A 190 -0.63 11.40 -12.71
N GLN A 191 -1.36 12.42 -12.24
CA GLN A 191 -1.18 13.02 -10.89
C GLN A 191 -2.29 12.64 -9.90
N VAL A 192 -3.04 11.60 -10.21
CA VAL A 192 -4.14 11.08 -9.37
C VAL A 192 -3.73 9.80 -8.66
N TYR A 193 -4.47 9.41 -7.64
CA TYR A 193 -4.30 8.12 -6.99
C TYR A 193 -4.80 6.98 -7.89
N ALA A 194 -4.28 5.77 -7.71
CA ALA A 194 -4.75 4.62 -8.49
C ALA A 194 -6.21 4.25 -8.18
N GLU A 195 -6.69 4.58 -6.99
CA GLU A 195 -8.08 4.41 -6.54
C GLU A 195 -9.08 5.25 -7.35
N GLU A 196 -8.66 6.35 -7.97
CA GLU A 196 -9.53 7.09 -8.89
C GLU A 196 -9.92 6.22 -10.12
N ALA A 197 -9.01 5.36 -10.56
CA ALA A 197 -9.31 4.38 -11.61
C ALA A 197 -10.18 3.22 -11.06
N LEU A 198 -9.93 2.76 -9.81
CA LEU A 198 -10.76 1.76 -9.14
C LEU A 198 -12.22 2.23 -9.06
N ASN A 199 -12.45 3.48 -8.67
CA ASN A 199 -13.79 4.05 -8.51
C ASN A 199 -14.63 4.05 -9.81
N ARG A 200 -14.03 3.80 -10.96
CA ARG A 200 -14.73 3.69 -12.24
C ARG A 200 -15.26 2.28 -12.54
N ILE A 201 -14.72 1.29 -11.85
CA ILE A 201 -14.98 -0.13 -12.14
C ILE A 201 -15.24 -0.98 -10.88
N PRO A 202 -15.86 -0.46 -9.80
CA PRO A 202 -16.01 -1.18 -8.55
C PRO A 202 -16.73 -2.51 -8.73
N GLU A 203 -17.73 -2.57 -9.62
CA GLU A 203 -18.50 -3.76 -9.96
C GLU A 203 -17.65 -4.89 -10.60
N GLN A 204 -16.50 -4.54 -11.22
CA GLN A 204 -15.60 -5.52 -11.81
C GLN A 204 -14.59 -6.06 -10.78
N LEU A 205 -14.33 -5.31 -9.71
CA LEU A 205 -13.32 -5.65 -8.72
C LEU A 205 -13.89 -6.45 -7.55
N HIS A 206 -15.16 -6.23 -7.19
CA HIS A 206 -15.84 -6.91 -6.08
C HIS A 206 -15.00 -6.95 -4.79
N ILE A 207 -14.38 -5.82 -4.42
CA ILE A 207 -13.54 -5.73 -3.23
C ILE A 207 -14.42 -5.61 -1.99
N GLN A 208 -14.25 -6.50 -1.03
CA GLN A 208 -14.95 -6.44 0.25
C GLN A 208 -14.02 -5.96 1.36
N PRO A 209 -14.53 -5.23 2.37
CA PRO A 209 -13.74 -4.79 3.50
C PRO A 209 -13.33 -5.98 4.36
N LEU A 210 -12.12 -5.90 4.93
CA LEU A 210 -11.63 -6.74 5.99
C LEU A 210 -11.34 -5.86 7.20
N ALA A 211 -12.15 -5.96 8.25
CA ALA A 211 -11.96 -5.20 9.47
C ALA A 211 -10.68 -5.62 10.20
N CYS A 212 -9.83 -4.65 10.50
CA CYS A 212 -8.58 -4.80 11.22
C CYS A 212 -8.56 -3.99 12.53
N ASP A 213 -9.76 -3.68 13.05
CA ASP A 213 -9.92 -2.89 14.26
C ASP A 213 -9.08 -3.45 15.42
N GLY A 214 -8.38 -2.57 16.13
CA GLY A 214 -7.55 -2.92 17.27
C GLY A 214 -6.20 -3.53 16.94
N LEU A 215 -5.86 -3.73 15.66
CA LEU A 215 -4.54 -4.16 15.21
C LEU A 215 -3.72 -2.95 14.75
N LEU A 216 -2.39 -3.02 14.91
CA LEU A 216 -1.53 -2.04 14.25
C LEU A 216 -1.63 -2.22 12.74
N LEU A 217 -2.15 -1.19 12.08
CA LEU A 217 -2.20 -1.05 10.63
C LEU A 217 -2.28 0.44 10.32
N SER A 218 -1.15 1.07 9.96
CA SER A 218 -1.03 2.52 9.85
C SER A 218 -0.03 2.93 8.78
N GLU A 219 -0.37 3.93 7.99
CA GLU A 219 0.60 4.65 7.16
C GLU A 219 1.46 5.57 8.05
N VAL A 220 2.74 5.67 7.73
CA VAL A 220 3.69 6.58 8.38
C VAL A 220 3.85 7.81 7.48
N ASP A 221 2.97 8.77 7.64
CA ASP A 221 2.91 9.96 6.80
C ASP A 221 3.54 11.21 7.44
N THR A 222 3.51 11.27 8.77
CA THR A 222 4.02 12.38 9.57
C THR A 222 4.97 11.88 10.67
N PRO A 223 5.79 12.75 11.29
CA PRO A 223 6.56 12.39 12.47
C PRO A 223 5.71 11.85 13.63
N GLU A 224 4.47 12.33 13.77
CA GLU A 224 3.51 11.89 14.79
C GLU A 224 3.08 10.44 14.54
N ASP A 225 2.75 10.07 13.28
CA ASP A 225 2.43 8.70 12.90
C ASP A 225 3.61 7.77 13.17
N TYR A 226 4.81 8.22 12.83
CA TYR A 226 6.03 7.45 13.08
C TYR A 226 6.25 7.20 14.57
N GLN A 227 6.03 8.20 15.41
CA GLN A 227 6.15 8.06 16.85
C GLN A 227 5.10 7.09 17.41
N ALA A 228 3.85 7.19 16.97
CA ALA A 228 2.77 6.29 17.38
C ALA A 228 3.08 4.83 17.02
N VAL A 229 3.54 4.58 15.80
CA VAL A 229 3.97 3.24 15.36
C VAL A 229 5.15 2.73 16.20
N TRP A 230 6.12 3.61 16.49
CA TRP A 230 7.27 3.25 17.30
C TRP A 230 6.87 2.81 18.72
N GLU A 231 5.91 3.51 19.35
CA GLU A 231 5.41 3.18 20.69
C GLU A 231 4.72 1.82 20.72
N VAL A 232 3.86 1.54 19.74
CA VAL A 232 3.18 0.24 19.64
C VAL A 232 4.16 -0.91 19.44
N LEU A 233 5.20 -0.72 18.61
CA LEU A 233 6.19 -1.75 18.34
C LEU A 233 7.23 -1.94 19.46
N ASN A 234 7.30 -1.04 20.43
CA ASN A 234 8.27 -1.06 21.54
C ASN A 234 7.60 -0.93 22.91
N PRO A 235 6.73 -1.87 23.30
CA PRO A 235 5.92 -1.79 24.53
C PRO A 235 6.73 -1.81 25.83
N CYS A 236 8.04 -2.12 25.79
CA CYS A 236 8.87 -2.25 26.99
C CYS A 236 9.55 -0.96 27.47
N ARG A 237 9.15 0.23 27.01
CA ARG A 237 9.71 1.53 27.44
C ARG A 237 8.83 2.31 28.41
N ASN A 238 7.75 1.73 28.93
CA ASN A 238 6.92 2.32 29.99
C ASN A 238 7.19 1.66 31.34
#